data_0839fd34bd5225edd3ccc3748c32009b
#
_entry.id   0839fd34bd5225edd3ccc3748c32009b
#
_cell.length_a   1.000
_cell.length_b   1.000
_cell.length_c   1.000
_cell.angle_alpha   90.00
_cell.angle_beta   90.00
_cell.angle_gamma   90.00
#
_symmetry.space_group_name_H-M   'P 1'
#
loop_
_entity.id
_entity.type
_entity.pdbx_description
1 polymer ?
#
loop_
_entity_poly.entity_id
_entity_poly.type
_entity_poly.pdbx_seq_one_letter_code
_entity_poly.pdbx_strand_id
1 'polypeptide(L)'
;MGMEQITSEPSCAARRLLPIPGVFYGGGCSYMACRGLMMSGIEDVLLVTHGPVGCAYFSGINGYRGASKKDRPAFAGRVFSTNLSETDVIFGGEEKLARALDEAVERYRPKAVAVCATCPVGLIGDDIQQVAREAAERHGIDVLPLSCEGFKSEPGWLHGGRQILDQWVGKESRPTGPFPIHLMSEECANEQGPALRDLLRRIGYDVVCSMMGVTTYEDVRRAQDARLIVLDSGKAIDEIPLMFQERYGCGFLRIALTGLGNLVHSLRAMAAFFDDEGLAARTEAVVAEELARIEVVRAAARTTWEGTVVGVFEDIFRSDDFAVLSCELGMDVIMIAQDYEAETYTEEGYQVHVPARVWDALGEAERGRLGLACAVEAACLPGCACCHSPERELTWRRATLDRQQVSQVLKATRPALCFAGVEERFGRQDAILRCERFLSDERGTDYAGFDGLARFARDLSLARDMAHWTLDVPAWAKEGGAS
;
A
#
# COMPACT_ATOMS: atom_id res chain seq x y z
N MET A 1 6.81 4.49 -36.31
CA MET A 1 5.39 4.49 -35.96
C MET A 1 5.36 4.72 -34.45
N GLY A 2 4.82 5.86 -34.02
CA GLY A 2 4.87 6.25 -32.63
C GLY A 2 4.06 5.30 -31.76
N MET A 3 4.71 4.79 -30.70
CA MET A 3 4.02 4.14 -29.59
C MET A 3 3.18 5.21 -28.90
N GLU A 4 1.91 5.31 -29.25
CA GLU A 4 0.94 5.96 -28.35
C GLU A 4 1.01 5.23 -27.02
N GLN A 5 1.34 5.97 -25.98
CA GLN A 5 1.23 5.53 -24.62
C GLN A 5 -0.20 5.03 -24.41
N ILE A 6 -0.39 3.72 -24.23
CA ILE A 6 -1.60 3.20 -23.62
C ILE A 6 -1.48 3.59 -22.14
N THR A 7 -1.69 4.84 -21.87
CA THR A 7 -2.10 5.29 -20.55
C THR A 7 -3.53 4.81 -20.42
N SER A 8 -3.74 3.62 -19.81
CA SER A 8 -4.97 3.46 -19.06
C SER A 8 -5.04 4.74 -18.21
N GLU A 9 -6.07 5.55 -18.41
CA GLU A 9 -6.30 6.70 -17.54
C GLU A 9 -6.12 6.16 -16.11
N PRO A 10 -5.28 6.79 -15.27
CA PRO A 10 -5.11 6.35 -13.92
C PRO A 10 -6.51 6.29 -13.34
N SER A 11 -6.88 5.11 -12.85
CA SER A 11 -8.11 4.94 -12.08
C SER A 11 -8.17 6.16 -11.18
N CYS A 12 -9.25 6.92 -11.27
CA CYS A 12 -9.46 8.18 -10.61
C CYS A 12 -8.84 8.16 -9.23
N ALA A 13 -7.89 9.03 -8.98
CA ALA A 13 -7.35 9.33 -7.67
C ALA A 13 -6.20 8.47 -7.13
N ALA A 14 -5.13 8.30 -7.89
CA ALA A 14 -3.88 8.56 -7.22
C ALA A 14 -3.82 10.08 -7.00
N ARG A 15 -4.68 10.66 -6.17
CA ARG A 15 -4.42 11.96 -5.59
C ARG A 15 -3.04 11.84 -4.96
N ARG A 16 -2.11 12.60 -5.49
CA ARG A 16 -0.76 12.69 -4.94
C ARG A 16 -0.91 13.17 -3.51
N LEU A 17 -1.02 12.24 -2.56
CA LEU A 17 -0.77 12.54 -1.17
C LEU A 17 0.73 12.83 -1.10
N LEU A 18 1.07 14.06 -1.40
CA LEU A 18 2.41 14.55 -1.15
C LEU A 18 2.62 14.46 0.36
N PRO A 19 3.69 13.76 0.81
CA PRO A 19 3.97 13.71 2.23
C PRO A 19 4.17 15.14 2.73
N ILE A 20 3.44 15.49 3.79
CA ILE A 20 3.62 16.78 4.47
C ILE A 20 4.89 16.65 5.30
N PRO A 21 5.93 17.48 5.05
CA PRO A 21 7.15 17.44 5.85
C PRO A 21 6.82 17.53 7.35
N GLY A 22 7.34 16.59 8.13
CA GLY A 22 7.14 16.56 9.58
C GLY A 22 5.85 15.92 10.07
N VAL A 23 4.99 15.43 9.19
CA VAL A 23 3.78 14.65 9.56
C VAL A 23 4.11 13.16 9.54
N PHE A 24 3.95 12.51 10.69
CA PHE A 24 4.26 11.09 10.87
C PHE A 24 3.10 10.15 10.47
N TYR A 25 1.97 10.69 10.10
CA TYR A 25 0.78 9.95 9.74
C TYR A 25 0.74 9.64 8.23
N GLY A 26 0.13 8.52 7.88
CA GLY A 26 -0.14 8.17 6.48
C GLY A 26 1.09 7.96 5.58
N GLY A 27 2.27 7.68 6.16
CA GLY A 27 3.51 7.48 5.39
C GLY A 27 4.34 8.75 5.20
N GLY A 28 4.07 9.81 5.97
CA GLY A 28 4.83 11.07 5.94
C GLY A 28 6.27 10.96 6.45
N CYS A 29 6.63 9.89 7.16
CA CYS A 29 8.00 9.66 7.60
C CYS A 29 8.84 9.02 6.51
N SER A 30 9.77 9.77 5.90
CA SER A 30 10.66 9.29 4.84
C SER A 30 11.45 8.04 5.25
N TYR A 31 11.90 7.95 6.51
CA TYR A 31 12.58 6.76 7.02
C TYR A 31 11.67 5.51 6.97
N MET A 32 10.43 5.63 7.41
CA MET A 32 9.47 4.53 7.39
C MET A 32 9.18 4.06 5.96
N ALA A 33 8.97 5.00 5.05
CA ALA A 33 8.68 4.70 3.65
C ALA A 33 9.89 4.08 2.94
N CYS A 34 11.10 4.59 3.17
CA CYS A 34 12.32 4.04 2.60
C CYS A 34 12.59 2.62 3.10
N ARG A 35 12.66 2.46 4.43
CA ARG A 35 12.96 1.18 5.05
C ARG A 35 11.83 0.17 4.87
N GLY A 36 10.60 0.57 5.16
CA GLY A 36 9.45 -0.33 5.18
C GLY A 36 9.00 -0.74 3.79
N LEU A 37 8.93 0.20 2.85
CA LEU A 37 8.39 -0.07 1.52
C LEU A 37 9.46 -0.57 0.55
N MET A 38 10.61 0.13 0.47
CA MET A 38 11.58 -0.16 -0.57
C MET A 38 12.59 -1.24 -0.18
N MET A 39 12.95 -1.34 1.09
CA MET A 39 14.08 -2.18 1.51
C MET A 39 13.68 -3.47 2.22
N SER A 40 12.55 -3.50 2.93
CA SER A 40 12.21 -4.61 3.82
C SER A 40 11.97 -5.96 3.11
N GLY A 41 11.61 -5.92 1.84
CA GLY A 41 11.35 -7.11 1.03
C GLY A 41 12.60 -7.79 0.45
N ILE A 42 13.79 -7.18 0.57
CA ILE A 42 15.03 -7.76 0.05
C ILE A 42 15.62 -8.67 1.13
N GLU A 43 15.35 -9.97 1.03
CA GLU A 43 15.50 -10.94 2.13
C GLU A 43 16.93 -11.14 2.62
N ASP A 44 17.92 -11.07 1.72
CA ASP A 44 19.33 -11.33 1.99
C ASP A 44 20.19 -10.07 2.15
N VAL A 45 19.51 -8.90 2.25
CA VAL A 45 20.09 -7.61 2.64
C VAL A 45 19.80 -7.33 4.11
N LEU A 46 20.82 -7.03 4.88
CA LEU A 46 20.67 -6.66 6.28
C LEU A 46 20.36 -5.16 6.39
N LEU A 47 19.26 -4.82 7.07
CA LEU A 47 18.83 -3.44 7.25
C LEU A 47 19.27 -2.92 8.62
N VAL A 48 20.17 -1.96 8.64
CA VAL A 48 20.65 -1.30 9.88
C VAL A 48 20.03 0.08 10.00
N THR A 49 19.22 0.29 11.02
CA THR A 49 18.72 1.60 11.39
C THR A 49 19.80 2.34 12.18
N HIS A 50 20.33 3.40 11.61
CA HIS A 50 21.21 4.30 12.35
C HIS A 50 20.37 5.36 13.04
N GLY A 51 20.20 5.20 14.35
CA GLY A 51 19.31 6.02 15.14
C GLY A 51 18.83 5.39 16.43
N PRO A 52 17.88 6.03 17.12
CA PRO A 52 17.26 5.50 18.34
C PRO A 52 16.51 4.20 18.07
N VAL A 53 16.46 3.33 19.08
CA VAL A 53 15.75 2.03 18.98
C VAL A 53 14.27 2.19 18.63
N GLY A 54 13.63 3.29 19.02
CA GLY A 54 12.21 3.54 18.71
C GLY A 54 11.92 3.56 17.21
N CYS A 55 12.77 4.22 16.40
CA CYS A 55 12.62 4.22 14.94
C CYS A 55 12.71 2.81 14.36
N ALA A 56 13.68 2.02 14.81
CA ALA A 56 13.82 0.63 14.40
C ALA A 56 12.61 -0.23 14.82
N TYR A 57 12.13 -0.05 16.04
CA TYR A 57 10.98 -0.79 16.57
C TYR A 57 9.72 -0.53 15.75
N PHE A 58 9.34 0.74 15.54
CA PHE A 58 8.16 1.08 14.75
C PHE A 58 8.23 0.60 13.30
N SER A 59 9.39 0.74 12.66
CA SER A 59 9.57 0.23 11.30
C SER A 59 9.61 -1.30 11.24
N GLY A 60 9.96 -1.97 12.33
CA GLY A 60 9.99 -3.43 12.43
C GLY A 60 8.62 -4.05 12.68
N ILE A 61 7.70 -3.35 13.36
CA ILE A 61 6.32 -3.83 13.55
C ILE A 61 5.61 -3.97 12.21
N ASN A 62 5.82 -3.02 11.31
CA ASN A 62 5.27 -3.01 9.95
C ASN A 62 6.17 -3.78 8.97
N GLY A 63 7.26 -4.39 9.49
CA GLY A 63 8.20 -5.14 8.67
C GLY A 63 7.66 -6.50 8.29
N TYR A 64 8.00 -6.86 7.10
CA TYR A 64 8.02 -8.13 6.43
C TYR A 64 7.29 -9.29 7.13
N ARG A 65 6.17 -9.68 6.58
CA ARG A 65 5.36 -10.83 7.02
C ARG A 65 5.35 -12.02 6.04
N GLY A 66 5.93 -11.85 4.86
CA GLY A 66 5.82 -12.81 3.76
C GLY A 66 6.76 -14.00 3.83
N ALA A 67 6.47 -14.98 3.04
CA ALA A 67 7.16 -16.20 2.64
C ALA A 67 7.55 -17.25 3.70
N SER A 68 7.72 -18.48 3.24
CA SER A 68 8.07 -19.66 4.03
C SER A 68 9.30 -19.44 4.91
N LYS A 69 9.16 -19.75 6.21
CA LYS A 69 10.25 -19.62 7.22
C LYS A 69 11.47 -20.52 6.94
N LYS A 70 11.35 -21.48 6.02
CA LYS A 70 12.29 -22.59 5.89
C LYS A 70 13.61 -22.19 5.23
N ASP A 71 13.59 -21.21 4.32
CA ASP A 71 14.76 -20.85 3.49
C ASP A 71 15.24 -19.40 3.71
N ARG A 72 14.79 -18.75 4.78
CA ARG A 72 15.15 -17.35 5.07
C ARG A 72 16.50 -17.22 5.75
N PRO A 73 17.28 -16.19 5.42
CA PRO A 73 18.45 -15.81 6.22
C PRO A 73 18.07 -15.57 7.68
N ALA A 74 18.99 -15.87 8.59
CA ALA A 74 18.77 -15.75 10.04
C ALA A 74 18.38 -14.35 10.51
N PHE A 75 18.64 -13.32 9.70
CA PHE A 75 18.32 -11.93 9.98
C PHE A 75 17.07 -11.40 9.26
N ALA A 76 16.49 -12.16 8.32
CA ALA A 76 15.29 -11.74 7.60
C ALA A 76 14.13 -11.43 8.57
N GLY A 77 13.53 -10.26 8.40
CA GLY A 77 12.44 -9.78 9.26
C GLY A 77 12.85 -9.34 10.67
N ARG A 78 14.16 -9.31 10.98
CA ARG A 78 14.65 -8.78 12.25
C ARG A 78 14.92 -7.28 12.15
N VAL A 79 14.85 -6.63 13.29
CA VAL A 79 15.12 -5.20 13.44
C VAL A 79 16.52 -5.03 14.03
N PHE A 80 17.37 -4.29 13.33
CA PHE A 80 18.69 -3.90 13.80
C PHE A 80 18.75 -2.40 13.98
N SER A 81 19.36 -1.96 15.06
CA SER A 81 19.54 -0.53 15.37
C SER A 81 20.90 -0.31 15.99
N THR A 82 21.54 0.79 15.65
CA THR A 82 22.70 1.27 16.39
C THR A 82 22.34 1.75 17.79
N ASN A 83 21.04 1.94 18.07
CA ASN A 83 20.54 2.40 19.36
C ASN A 83 21.27 3.65 19.86
N LEU A 84 21.24 4.73 19.08
CA LEU A 84 21.84 6.01 19.47
C LEU A 84 21.26 6.49 20.80
N SER A 85 22.15 6.78 21.74
CA SER A 85 21.88 7.40 23.04
C SER A 85 22.01 8.92 22.95
N GLU A 86 21.62 9.62 24.00
CA GLU A 86 21.85 11.07 24.11
C GLU A 86 23.34 11.43 24.00
N THR A 87 24.24 10.61 24.52
CA THR A 87 25.68 10.82 24.40
C THR A 87 26.14 10.73 22.95
N ASP A 88 25.61 9.76 22.17
CA ASP A 88 25.95 9.60 20.76
C ASP A 88 25.43 10.81 19.94
N VAL A 89 24.29 11.37 20.33
CA VAL A 89 23.74 12.58 19.68
C VAL A 89 24.61 13.82 19.93
N ILE A 90 25.29 13.89 21.10
CA ILE A 90 26.16 15.01 21.44
C ILE A 90 27.55 14.88 20.80
N PHE A 91 28.10 13.68 20.76
CA PHE A 91 29.50 13.45 20.35
C PHE A 91 29.69 12.80 18.98
N GLY A 92 28.57 12.46 18.29
CA GLY A 92 28.55 11.74 17.02
C GLY A 92 28.35 10.25 17.18
N GLY A 93 27.70 9.64 16.19
CA GLY A 93 27.34 8.22 16.16
C GLY A 93 28.16 7.35 15.19
N GLU A 94 29.10 7.96 14.42
CA GLU A 94 29.84 7.29 13.34
C GLU A 94 30.64 6.07 13.81
N GLU A 95 31.37 6.17 14.94
CA GLU A 95 32.12 5.04 15.50
C GLU A 95 31.17 3.89 15.92
N LYS A 96 30.00 4.24 16.43
CA LYS A 96 28.99 3.27 16.82
C LYS A 96 28.39 2.56 15.59
N LEU A 97 28.17 3.31 14.50
CA LEU A 97 27.74 2.76 13.22
C LEU A 97 28.80 1.81 12.66
N ALA A 98 30.07 2.22 12.63
CA ALA A 98 31.15 1.38 12.13
C ALA A 98 31.25 0.04 12.87
N ARG A 99 31.24 0.06 14.20
CA ARG A 99 31.23 -1.16 15.02
C ARG A 99 30.01 -2.03 14.79
N ALA A 100 28.82 -1.41 14.65
CA ALA A 100 27.59 -2.15 14.38
C ALA A 100 27.61 -2.84 13.03
N LEU A 101 28.20 -2.21 12.00
CA LEU A 101 28.36 -2.80 10.67
C LEU A 101 29.34 -3.97 10.71
N ASP A 102 30.48 -3.81 11.35
CA ASP A 102 31.49 -4.87 11.49
C ASP A 102 30.89 -6.10 12.20
N GLU A 103 30.25 -5.92 13.36
CA GLU A 103 29.58 -6.99 14.08
C GLU A 103 28.46 -7.66 13.27
N ALA A 104 27.67 -6.86 12.57
CA ALA A 104 26.54 -7.35 11.78
C ALA A 104 27.01 -8.22 10.59
N VAL A 105 28.03 -7.76 9.87
CA VAL A 105 28.58 -8.51 8.73
C VAL A 105 29.26 -9.80 9.19
N GLU A 106 30.10 -9.75 10.21
CA GLU A 106 30.77 -10.93 10.76
C GLU A 106 29.79 -11.99 11.25
N ARG A 107 28.74 -11.57 11.94
CA ARG A 107 27.78 -12.46 12.56
C ARG A 107 26.77 -13.05 11.60
N TYR A 108 26.25 -12.24 10.67
CA TYR A 108 25.12 -12.61 9.83
C TYR A 108 25.50 -12.92 8.38
N ARG A 109 26.65 -12.47 7.93
CA ARG A 109 27.17 -12.69 6.56
C ARG A 109 26.14 -12.38 5.47
N PRO A 110 25.52 -11.17 5.49
CA PRO A 110 24.52 -10.78 4.50
C PRO A 110 25.16 -10.65 3.11
N LYS A 111 24.34 -10.64 2.06
CA LYS A 111 24.81 -10.36 0.69
C LYS A 111 25.16 -8.89 0.50
N ALA A 112 24.42 -8.01 1.15
CA ALA A 112 24.68 -6.58 1.22
C ALA A 112 24.09 -6.01 2.52
N VAL A 113 24.42 -4.78 2.85
CA VAL A 113 23.86 -4.04 3.99
C VAL A 113 23.26 -2.74 3.49
N ALA A 114 22.09 -2.35 4.01
CA ALA A 114 21.56 -1.00 3.86
C ALA A 114 21.54 -0.30 5.22
N VAL A 115 22.11 0.91 5.27
CA VAL A 115 22.12 1.79 6.44
C VAL A 115 21.07 2.86 6.26
N CYS A 116 20.03 2.83 7.09
CA CYS A 116 18.94 3.81 7.04
C CYS A 116 19.13 4.85 8.15
N ALA A 117 19.48 6.10 7.78
CA ALA A 117 19.60 7.20 8.71
C ALA A 117 18.23 7.67 9.20
N THR A 118 18.16 8.04 10.48
CA THR A 118 16.97 8.63 11.10
C THR A 118 17.14 10.11 11.39
N CYS A 119 16.09 10.79 11.85
CA CYS A 119 16.12 12.24 12.10
C CYS A 119 17.30 12.72 12.94
N PRO A 120 17.64 12.10 14.10
CA PRO A 120 18.79 12.53 14.88
C PRO A 120 20.11 12.51 14.09
N VAL A 121 20.31 11.50 13.26
CA VAL A 121 21.54 11.36 12.44
C VAL A 121 21.72 12.53 11.48
N GLY A 122 20.65 12.92 10.78
CA GLY A 122 20.70 14.08 9.89
C GLY A 122 20.89 15.41 10.62
N LEU A 123 20.44 15.52 11.88
CA LEU A 123 20.61 16.72 12.71
C LEU A 123 22.02 16.86 13.26
N ILE A 124 22.65 15.75 13.66
CA ILE A 124 24.03 15.76 14.20
C ILE A 124 25.09 15.76 13.09
N GLY A 125 24.71 15.40 11.86
CA GLY A 125 25.61 15.46 10.71
C GLY A 125 26.58 14.29 10.59
N ASP A 126 26.24 13.09 11.10
CA ASP A 126 27.07 11.89 10.90
C ASP A 126 27.27 11.57 9.42
N ASP A 127 28.53 11.35 9.01
CA ASP A 127 28.87 10.97 7.62
C ASP A 127 28.68 9.47 7.40
N ILE A 128 27.40 9.07 7.26
CA ILE A 128 27.06 7.68 6.96
C ILE A 128 27.63 7.19 5.62
N GLN A 129 27.91 8.10 4.68
CA GLN A 129 28.47 7.76 3.36
C GLN A 129 29.91 7.30 3.51
N GLN A 130 30.71 8.00 4.33
CA GLN A 130 32.08 7.62 4.60
C GLN A 130 32.13 6.28 5.34
N VAL A 131 31.37 6.15 6.42
CA VAL A 131 31.34 4.91 7.22
C VAL A 131 30.91 3.70 6.37
N ALA A 132 29.91 3.87 5.50
CA ALA A 132 29.46 2.81 4.60
C ALA A 132 30.55 2.40 3.59
N ARG A 133 31.27 3.36 2.98
CA ARG A 133 32.38 3.04 2.06
C ARG A 133 33.49 2.26 2.76
N GLU A 134 33.91 2.72 3.93
CA GLU A 134 34.96 2.05 4.69
C GLU A 134 34.57 0.63 5.10
N ALA A 135 33.30 0.41 5.49
CA ALA A 135 32.78 -0.91 5.81
C ALA A 135 32.70 -1.80 4.56
N ALA A 136 32.29 -1.26 3.41
CA ALA A 136 32.25 -1.99 2.14
C ALA A 136 33.65 -2.47 1.72
N GLU A 137 34.63 -1.59 1.84
CA GLU A 137 36.05 -1.93 1.54
C GLU A 137 36.61 -2.99 2.50
N ARG A 138 36.33 -2.87 3.80
CA ARG A 138 36.82 -3.85 4.80
C ARG A 138 36.24 -5.23 4.62
N HIS A 139 34.96 -5.31 4.30
CA HIS A 139 34.22 -6.60 4.26
C HIS A 139 34.04 -7.17 2.85
N GLY A 140 34.33 -6.38 1.80
CA GLY A 140 34.17 -6.82 0.41
C GLY A 140 32.71 -7.07 0.01
N ILE A 141 31.76 -6.33 0.59
CA ILE A 141 30.32 -6.40 0.29
C ILE A 141 29.76 -4.99 0.01
N ASP A 142 28.62 -4.92 -0.67
CA ASP A 142 27.95 -3.64 -0.87
C ASP A 142 27.30 -3.14 0.43
N VAL A 143 27.56 -1.87 0.76
CA VAL A 143 26.90 -1.17 1.86
C VAL A 143 26.24 0.09 1.30
N LEU A 144 24.91 0.12 1.32
CA LEU A 144 24.09 1.21 0.77
C LEU A 144 23.69 2.20 1.86
N PRO A 145 24.25 3.42 1.88
CA PRO A 145 23.82 4.45 2.81
C PRO A 145 22.58 5.18 2.30
N LEU A 146 21.56 5.27 3.14
CA LEU A 146 20.28 5.88 2.84
C LEU A 146 20.00 7.04 3.80
N SER A 147 20.12 8.26 3.30
CA SER A 147 19.76 9.48 4.00
C SER A 147 18.25 9.71 3.94
N CYS A 148 17.49 8.96 4.74
CA CYS A 148 16.04 8.96 4.70
C CYS A 148 15.39 9.49 5.99
N GLU A 149 15.94 10.57 6.54
CA GLU A 149 15.44 11.21 7.75
C GLU A 149 13.95 11.61 7.59
N GLY A 150 13.15 11.39 8.61
CA GLY A 150 11.69 11.54 8.55
C GLY A 150 11.20 12.95 8.20
N PHE A 151 12.02 13.98 8.40
CA PHE A 151 11.68 15.38 8.08
C PHE A 151 12.02 15.82 6.65
N LYS A 152 12.63 14.95 5.83
CA LYS A 152 12.96 15.31 4.44
C LYS A 152 11.69 15.47 3.60
N SER A 153 11.72 16.43 2.70
CA SER A 153 10.65 16.68 1.75
C SER A 153 10.58 15.64 0.63
N GLU A 154 11.71 15.00 0.28
CA GLU A 154 11.70 13.91 -0.68
C GLU A 154 11.06 12.68 -0.04
N PRO A 155 10.04 12.06 -0.69
CA PRO A 155 9.45 10.85 -0.20
C PRO A 155 10.48 9.73 -0.02
N GLY A 156 10.49 9.07 1.12
CA GLY A 156 11.51 8.05 1.43
C GLY A 156 11.50 6.86 0.46
N TRP A 157 10.34 6.49 -0.09
CA TRP A 157 10.25 5.46 -1.11
C TRP A 157 10.93 5.88 -2.43
N LEU A 158 10.81 7.17 -2.82
CA LEU A 158 11.50 7.69 -4.01
C LEU A 158 13.01 7.72 -3.78
N HIS A 159 13.45 8.23 -2.62
CA HIS A 159 14.85 8.24 -2.25
C HIS A 159 15.45 6.82 -2.26
N GLY A 160 14.82 5.88 -1.54
CA GLY A 160 15.27 4.49 -1.49
C GLY A 160 15.29 3.81 -2.84
N GLY A 161 14.21 3.96 -3.64
CA GLY A 161 14.13 3.40 -4.98
C GLY A 161 15.20 3.95 -5.93
N ARG A 162 15.46 5.26 -5.88
CA ARG A 162 16.53 5.90 -6.66
C ARG A 162 17.90 5.36 -6.27
N GLN A 163 18.20 5.24 -4.98
CA GLN A 163 19.47 4.72 -4.51
C GLN A 163 19.69 3.25 -4.91
N ILE A 164 18.64 2.42 -4.84
CA ILE A 164 18.68 1.04 -5.34
C ILE A 164 18.98 1.02 -6.84
N LEU A 165 18.27 1.85 -7.61
CA LEU A 165 18.43 1.94 -9.05
C LEU A 165 19.85 2.41 -9.43
N ASP A 166 20.39 3.39 -8.74
CA ASP A 166 21.71 3.97 -9.03
C ASP A 166 22.86 3.05 -8.66
N GLN A 167 22.74 2.33 -7.54
CA GLN A 167 23.89 1.60 -6.98
C GLN A 167 23.83 0.09 -7.21
N TRP A 168 22.65 -0.50 -7.30
CA TRP A 168 22.51 -1.95 -7.37
C TRP A 168 21.99 -2.47 -8.70
N VAL A 169 21.01 -1.81 -9.32
CA VAL A 169 20.43 -2.29 -10.59
C VAL A 169 21.43 -2.17 -11.74
N GLY A 170 21.40 -3.11 -12.68
CA GLY A 170 22.28 -3.11 -13.86
C GLY A 170 23.68 -3.67 -13.60
N LYS A 171 23.92 -4.27 -12.43
CA LYS A 171 25.22 -4.88 -12.10
C LYS A 171 25.34 -6.33 -12.54
N GLU A 172 24.22 -6.99 -12.79
CA GLU A 172 24.15 -8.36 -13.29
C GLU A 172 23.12 -8.46 -14.40
N SER A 173 23.27 -9.46 -15.29
CA SER A 173 22.28 -9.81 -16.29
C SER A 173 22.30 -11.32 -16.51
N ARG A 174 21.14 -11.92 -16.70
CA ARG A 174 20.97 -13.36 -16.93
C ARG A 174 19.88 -13.61 -17.98
N PRO A 175 19.96 -14.73 -18.71
CA PRO A 175 18.85 -15.13 -19.57
C PRO A 175 17.54 -15.21 -18.80
N THR A 176 16.48 -14.67 -19.38
CA THR A 176 15.12 -14.67 -18.85
C THR A 176 14.20 -15.57 -19.66
N GLY A 177 13.05 -15.91 -19.10
CA GLY A 177 11.95 -16.48 -19.85
C GLY A 177 11.42 -15.51 -20.93
N PRO A 178 10.43 -15.94 -21.74
CA PRO A 178 9.94 -15.13 -22.87
C PRO A 178 9.20 -13.86 -22.47
N PHE A 179 8.63 -13.82 -21.26
CA PHE A 179 7.80 -12.73 -20.75
C PHE A 179 8.32 -12.23 -19.40
N PRO A 180 9.53 -11.62 -19.35
CA PRO A 180 10.14 -11.19 -18.10
C PRO A 180 9.48 -9.91 -17.60
N ILE A 181 9.09 -9.93 -16.33
CA ILE A 181 8.45 -8.79 -15.65
C ILE A 181 9.17 -8.43 -14.34
N HIS A 182 9.12 -7.15 -13.99
CA HIS A 182 9.45 -6.65 -12.67
C HIS A 182 8.15 -6.29 -11.95
N LEU A 183 7.81 -7.02 -10.91
CA LEU A 183 6.58 -6.83 -10.14
C LEU A 183 6.86 -5.94 -8.93
N MET A 184 6.35 -4.72 -8.96
CA MET A 184 6.39 -3.79 -7.84
C MET A 184 5.02 -3.78 -7.16
N SER A 185 4.90 -4.48 -6.04
CA SER A 185 3.63 -4.56 -5.31
C SER A 185 3.88 -4.82 -3.82
N GLU A 186 3.21 -4.05 -3.00
CA GLU A 186 3.18 -4.22 -1.55
C GLU A 186 2.51 -5.53 -1.15
N GLU A 187 1.54 -6.00 -1.94
CA GLU A 187 0.84 -7.27 -1.76
C GLU A 187 1.77 -8.48 -1.91
N CYS A 188 2.88 -8.31 -2.60
CA CYS A 188 3.89 -9.36 -2.76
C CYS A 188 4.82 -9.49 -1.55
N ALA A 189 4.74 -8.59 -0.57
CA ALA A 189 5.50 -8.66 0.67
C ALA A 189 4.81 -9.50 1.76
N ASN A 190 3.54 -9.82 1.59
CA ASN A 190 2.70 -10.52 2.56
C ASN A 190 2.52 -12.01 2.22
N GLU A 191 1.62 -12.69 2.93
CA GLU A 191 1.35 -14.12 2.76
C GLU A 191 0.81 -14.51 1.38
N GLN A 192 0.30 -13.53 0.60
CA GLN A 192 -0.24 -13.75 -0.74
C GLN A 192 0.81 -13.68 -1.84
N GLY A 193 1.98 -13.14 -1.55
CA GLY A 193 3.08 -13.03 -2.52
C GLY A 193 3.39 -14.33 -3.26
N PRO A 194 3.52 -15.48 -2.58
CA PRO A 194 3.73 -16.77 -3.24
C PRO A 194 2.60 -17.18 -4.19
N ALA A 195 1.34 -16.96 -3.79
CA ALA A 195 0.17 -17.31 -4.62
C ALA A 195 0.07 -16.41 -5.87
N LEU A 196 0.35 -15.11 -5.73
CA LEU A 196 0.41 -14.18 -6.87
C LEU A 196 1.53 -14.54 -7.84
N ARG A 197 2.72 -14.89 -7.35
CA ARG A 197 3.81 -15.33 -8.20
C ARG A 197 3.49 -16.65 -8.92
N ASP A 198 2.81 -17.57 -8.25
CA ASP A 198 2.36 -18.82 -8.86
C ASP A 198 1.32 -18.57 -9.95
N LEU A 199 0.36 -17.69 -9.72
CA LEU A 199 -0.62 -17.26 -10.72
C LEU A 199 0.09 -16.71 -11.98
N LEU A 200 1.04 -15.80 -11.80
CA LEU A 200 1.79 -15.20 -12.91
C LEU A 200 2.64 -16.26 -13.66
N ARG A 201 3.25 -17.20 -12.93
CA ARG A 201 4.00 -18.30 -13.53
C ARG A 201 3.10 -19.25 -14.35
N ARG A 202 1.90 -19.57 -13.85
CA ARG A 202 0.91 -20.40 -14.58
C ARG A 202 0.49 -19.75 -15.89
N ILE A 203 0.39 -18.43 -15.95
CA ILE A 203 0.13 -17.68 -17.18
C ILE A 203 1.35 -17.72 -18.10
N GLY A 204 2.56 -17.77 -17.57
CA GLY A 204 3.83 -17.88 -18.32
C GLY A 204 4.79 -16.72 -18.12
N TYR A 205 4.52 -15.83 -17.16
CA TYR A 205 5.44 -14.74 -16.83
C TYR A 205 6.67 -15.25 -16.07
N ASP A 206 7.81 -14.64 -16.34
CA ASP A 206 9.03 -14.76 -15.57
C ASP A 206 9.20 -13.52 -14.67
N VAL A 207 8.99 -13.70 -13.36
CA VAL A 207 9.16 -12.60 -12.40
C VAL A 207 10.63 -12.46 -12.06
N VAL A 208 11.31 -11.56 -12.76
CA VAL A 208 12.75 -11.29 -12.63
C VAL A 208 13.09 -10.68 -11.30
N CYS A 209 12.27 -9.72 -10.84
CA CYS A 209 12.44 -9.01 -9.58
C CYS A 209 11.06 -8.63 -9.01
N SER A 210 10.99 -8.46 -7.69
CA SER A 210 9.79 -7.99 -7.01
C SER A 210 10.16 -6.97 -5.93
N MET A 211 10.53 -5.76 -6.35
CA MET A 211 10.72 -4.65 -5.40
C MET A 211 9.41 -4.32 -4.71
N MET A 212 9.48 -3.86 -3.46
CA MET A 212 8.36 -3.68 -2.54
C MET A 212 7.71 -5.01 -2.09
N GLY A 213 7.98 -6.11 -2.78
CA GLY A 213 7.60 -7.46 -2.40
C GLY A 213 8.82 -8.26 -1.97
N VAL A 214 8.67 -9.59 -1.97
CA VAL A 214 9.76 -10.51 -1.62
C VAL A 214 10.71 -10.68 -2.79
N THR A 215 11.97 -10.33 -2.60
CA THR A 215 13.03 -10.43 -3.61
C THR A 215 14.37 -10.71 -2.95
N THR A 216 15.39 -11.03 -3.75
CA THR A 216 16.78 -11.17 -3.30
C THR A 216 17.62 -10.01 -3.81
N TYR A 217 18.77 -9.81 -3.19
CA TYR A 217 19.77 -8.83 -3.66
C TYR A 217 20.20 -9.10 -5.12
N GLU A 218 20.37 -10.36 -5.47
CA GLU A 218 20.73 -10.79 -6.82
C GLU A 218 19.65 -10.46 -7.84
N ASP A 219 18.37 -10.65 -7.51
CA ASP A 219 17.25 -10.28 -8.37
C ASP A 219 17.15 -8.76 -8.55
N VAL A 220 17.43 -7.97 -7.51
CA VAL A 220 17.49 -6.51 -7.61
C VAL A 220 18.60 -6.08 -8.57
N ARG A 221 19.78 -6.71 -8.52
CA ARG A 221 20.92 -6.36 -9.39
C ARG A 221 20.65 -6.57 -10.87
N ARG A 222 19.73 -7.48 -11.21
CA ARG A 222 19.30 -7.81 -12.58
C ARG A 222 17.90 -7.33 -12.95
N ALA A 223 17.31 -6.45 -12.16
CA ALA A 223 15.92 -5.99 -12.38
C ALA A 223 15.69 -5.35 -13.76
N GLN A 224 16.76 -4.81 -14.41
CA GLN A 224 16.72 -4.28 -15.77
C GLN A 224 16.51 -5.35 -16.87
N ASP A 225 16.64 -6.64 -16.54
CA ASP A 225 16.37 -7.73 -17.50
C ASP A 225 14.85 -7.89 -17.76
N ALA A 226 14.01 -7.24 -16.98
CA ALA A 226 12.56 -7.20 -17.20
C ALA A 226 12.21 -6.36 -18.43
N ARG A 227 11.27 -6.84 -19.26
CA ARG A 227 10.72 -6.09 -20.38
C ARG A 227 9.57 -5.19 -19.99
N LEU A 228 8.86 -5.55 -18.92
CA LEU A 228 7.72 -4.84 -18.40
C LEU A 228 7.84 -4.69 -16.89
N ILE A 229 7.66 -3.46 -16.39
CA ILE A 229 7.44 -3.17 -14.99
C ILE A 229 5.95 -3.04 -14.76
N VAL A 230 5.43 -3.77 -13.78
CA VAL A 230 4.05 -3.67 -13.33
C VAL A 230 4.02 -3.13 -11.91
N LEU A 231 3.27 -2.07 -11.69
CA LEU A 231 3.14 -1.40 -10.40
C LEU A 231 1.73 -1.54 -9.86
N ASP A 232 1.60 -2.22 -8.72
CA ASP A 232 0.39 -2.29 -7.91
C ASP A 232 0.67 -1.62 -6.56
N SER A 233 0.21 -0.39 -6.42
CA SER A 233 0.38 0.39 -5.20
C SER A 233 -0.72 1.43 -5.06
N GLY A 234 -1.24 1.57 -3.85
CA GLY A 234 -2.13 2.67 -3.47
C GLY A 234 -1.42 4.03 -3.39
N LYS A 235 -0.10 4.08 -3.53
CA LYS A 235 0.72 5.30 -3.49
C LYS A 235 1.13 5.74 -4.89
N ALA A 236 1.33 7.06 -5.05
CA ALA A 236 1.86 7.64 -6.28
C ALA A 236 3.39 7.48 -6.33
N ILE A 237 3.86 6.28 -6.68
CA ILE A 237 5.29 5.95 -6.77
C ILE A 237 5.75 5.67 -8.20
N ASP A 238 5.04 6.21 -9.18
CA ASP A 238 5.30 6.00 -10.61
C ASP A 238 6.70 6.46 -11.06
N GLU A 239 7.32 7.36 -10.31
CA GLU A 239 8.66 7.86 -10.62
C GLU A 239 9.71 6.74 -10.71
N ILE A 240 9.61 5.70 -9.89
CA ILE A 240 10.57 4.58 -9.93
C ILE A 240 10.44 3.77 -11.23
N PRO A 241 9.25 3.26 -11.62
CA PRO A 241 9.08 2.64 -12.94
C PRO A 241 9.48 3.54 -14.11
N LEU A 242 9.17 4.83 -14.06
CA LEU A 242 9.55 5.78 -15.12
C LEU A 242 11.07 5.93 -15.23
N MET A 243 11.82 5.94 -14.12
CA MET A 243 13.28 5.92 -14.13
C MET A 243 13.85 4.64 -14.75
N PHE A 244 13.23 3.49 -14.51
CA PHE A 244 13.60 2.23 -15.18
C PHE A 244 13.34 2.31 -16.68
N GLN A 245 12.20 2.85 -17.08
CA GLN A 245 11.84 3.05 -18.49
C GLN A 245 12.86 3.95 -19.19
N GLU A 246 13.22 5.08 -18.57
CA GLU A 246 14.21 6.01 -19.12
C GLU A 246 15.59 5.37 -19.27
N ARG A 247 16.04 4.60 -18.28
CA ARG A 247 17.41 4.03 -18.27
C ARG A 247 17.56 2.76 -19.11
N TYR A 248 16.54 1.91 -19.08
CA TYR A 248 16.66 0.54 -19.63
C TYR A 248 15.65 0.24 -20.74
N GLY A 249 14.72 1.18 -21.02
CA GLY A 249 13.77 1.03 -22.13
C GLY A 249 12.67 -0.01 -21.88
N CYS A 250 12.47 -0.46 -20.64
CA CYS A 250 11.39 -1.37 -20.28
C CYS A 250 10.02 -0.67 -20.35
N GLY A 251 8.96 -1.44 -20.62
CA GLY A 251 7.58 -0.92 -20.55
C GLY A 251 7.15 -0.68 -19.10
N PHE A 252 6.11 0.11 -18.92
CA PHE A 252 5.50 0.36 -17.61
C PHE A 252 3.98 0.29 -17.70
N LEU A 253 3.37 -0.47 -16.76
CA LEU A 253 1.92 -0.51 -16.56
C LEU A 253 1.60 -0.36 -15.06
N ARG A 254 0.66 0.52 -14.77
CA ARG A 254 -0.01 0.52 -13.47
C ARG A 254 -1.12 -0.52 -13.51
N ILE A 255 -1.16 -1.40 -12.51
CA ILE A 255 -2.13 -2.50 -12.37
C ILE A 255 -2.82 -2.42 -11.01
N ALA A 256 -3.86 -3.22 -10.83
CA ALA A 256 -4.47 -3.47 -9.54
C ALA A 256 -4.70 -4.97 -9.35
N LEU A 257 -4.18 -5.51 -8.25
CA LEU A 257 -4.27 -6.93 -7.92
C LEU A 257 -5.43 -7.25 -6.97
N THR A 258 -6.09 -6.22 -6.44
CA THR A 258 -7.25 -6.33 -5.56
C THR A 258 -8.55 -6.06 -6.32
N GLY A 259 -9.57 -6.89 -6.03
CA GLY A 259 -10.83 -6.91 -6.77
C GLY A 259 -10.75 -7.75 -8.04
N LEU A 260 -11.75 -8.60 -8.27
CA LEU A 260 -11.77 -9.56 -9.38
C LEU A 260 -11.76 -8.87 -10.75
N GLY A 261 -12.59 -7.81 -10.89
CA GLY A 261 -12.65 -7.03 -12.11
C GLY A 261 -11.31 -6.36 -12.44
N ASN A 262 -10.70 -5.73 -11.45
CA ASN A 262 -9.40 -5.07 -11.57
C ASN A 262 -8.29 -6.07 -11.89
N LEU A 263 -8.25 -7.19 -11.19
CA LEU A 263 -7.26 -8.24 -11.40
C LEU A 263 -7.32 -8.80 -12.84
N VAL A 264 -8.52 -9.16 -13.31
CA VAL A 264 -8.72 -9.68 -14.66
C VAL A 264 -8.31 -8.64 -15.71
N HIS A 265 -8.71 -7.39 -15.53
CA HIS A 265 -8.31 -6.30 -16.42
C HIS A 265 -6.78 -6.14 -16.45
N SER A 266 -6.13 -6.17 -15.29
CA SER A 266 -4.68 -6.05 -15.16
C SER A 266 -3.94 -7.19 -15.85
N LEU A 267 -4.38 -8.44 -15.67
CA LEU A 267 -3.77 -9.60 -16.33
C LEU A 267 -3.90 -9.53 -17.85
N ARG A 268 -5.05 -9.06 -18.36
CA ARG A 268 -5.25 -8.83 -19.81
C ARG A 268 -4.37 -7.72 -20.35
N ALA A 269 -4.26 -6.61 -19.64
CA ALA A 269 -3.38 -5.50 -20.02
C ALA A 269 -1.91 -5.92 -20.09
N MET A 270 -1.47 -6.71 -19.11
CA MET A 270 -0.11 -7.28 -19.10
C MET A 270 0.12 -8.21 -20.31
N ALA A 271 -0.85 -9.08 -20.65
CA ALA A 271 -0.74 -9.96 -21.81
C ALA A 271 -0.70 -9.17 -23.12
N ALA A 272 -1.55 -8.15 -23.26
CA ALA A 272 -1.58 -7.29 -24.43
C ALA A 272 -0.26 -6.53 -24.67
N PHE A 273 0.46 -6.15 -23.62
CA PHE A 273 1.77 -5.51 -23.74
C PHE A 273 2.79 -6.36 -24.53
N PHE A 274 2.78 -7.67 -24.33
CA PHE A 274 3.71 -8.57 -24.98
C PHE A 274 3.34 -8.94 -26.42
N ASP A 275 2.09 -8.65 -26.83
CA ASP A 275 1.56 -8.91 -28.18
C ASP A 275 1.80 -10.37 -28.65
N ASP A 276 1.51 -11.34 -27.75
CA ASP A 276 1.70 -12.77 -27.97
C ASP A 276 0.37 -13.52 -27.79
N GLU A 277 -0.11 -14.15 -28.87
CA GLU A 277 -1.40 -14.86 -28.88
C GLU A 277 -1.41 -16.03 -27.88
N GLY A 278 -0.28 -16.72 -27.71
CA GLY A 278 -0.16 -17.83 -26.80
C GLY A 278 -0.23 -17.37 -25.33
N LEU A 279 0.37 -16.22 -24.99
CA LEU A 279 0.26 -15.62 -23.67
C LEU A 279 -1.18 -15.14 -23.40
N ALA A 280 -1.80 -14.50 -24.36
CA ALA A 280 -3.20 -14.05 -24.26
C ALA A 280 -4.15 -15.24 -24.03
N ALA A 281 -4.00 -16.32 -24.80
CA ALA A 281 -4.81 -17.52 -24.63
C ALA A 281 -4.61 -18.20 -23.27
N ARG A 282 -3.37 -18.29 -22.77
CA ARG A 282 -3.09 -18.82 -21.42
C ARG A 282 -3.70 -17.91 -20.33
N THR A 283 -3.62 -16.60 -20.50
CA THR A 283 -4.22 -15.64 -19.57
C THR A 283 -5.72 -15.89 -19.44
N GLU A 284 -6.45 -15.97 -20.57
CA GLU A 284 -7.88 -16.24 -20.55
C GLU A 284 -8.23 -17.63 -19.96
N ALA A 285 -7.44 -18.65 -20.24
CA ALA A 285 -7.66 -19.97 -19.68
C ALA A 285 -7.49 -19.99 -18.16
N VAL A 286 -6.45 -19.34 -17.62
CA VAL A 286 -6.21 -19.26 -16.19
C VAL A 286 -7.28 -18.39 -15.51
N VAL A 287 -7.67 -17.28 -16.11
CA VAL A 287 -8.75 -16.42 -15.60
C VAL A 287 -10.05 -17.18 -15.52
N ALA A 288 -10.43 -17.91 -16.57
CA ALA A 288 -11.67 -18.70 -16.60
C ALA A 288 -11.68 -19.80 -15.52
N GLU A 289 -10.56 -20.51 -15.36
CA GLU A 289 -10.39 -21.53 -14.32
C GLU A 289 -10.56 -20.94 -12.91
N GLU A 290 -9.88 -19.83 -12.62
CA GLU A 290 -9.92 -19.20 -11.30
C GLU A 290 -11.30 -18.60 -10.98
N LEU A 291 -11.95 -17.96 -11.94
CA LEU A 291 -13.30 -17.41 -11.75
C LEU A 291 -14.30 -18.54 -11.48
N ALA A 292 -14.22 -19.67 -12.22
CA ALA A 292 -15.08 -20.82 -11.98
C ALA A 292 -14.84 -21.42 -10.58
N ARG A 293 -13.59 -21.48 -10.13
CA ARG A 293 -13.20 -21.99 -8.81
C ARG A 293 -13.82 -21.20 -7.66
N ILE A 294 -13.83 -19.87 -7.78
CA ILE A 294 -14.29 -18.99 -6.69
C ILE A 294 -15.80 -18.67 -6.74
N GLU A 295 -16.50 -19.02 -7.82
CA GLU A 295 -17.89 -18.56 -8.06
C GLU A 295 -18.84 -18.92 -6.91
N VAL A 296 -18.77 -20.14 -6.39
CA VAL A 296 -19.64 -20.59 -5.28
C VAL A 296 -19.44 -19.71 -4.04
N VAL A 297 -18.18 -19.42 -3.69
CA VAL A 297 -17.85 -18.60 -2.53
C VAL A 297 -18.27 -17.15 -2.77
N ARG A 298 -18.04 -16.63 -3.97
CA ARG A 298 -18.46 -15.28 -4.37
C ARG A 298 -19.97 -15.10 -4.28
N ALA A 299 -20.74 -16.03 -4.83
CA ALA A 299 -22.21 -15.98 -4.80
C ALA A 299 -22.73 -16.02 -3.36
N ALA A 300 -22.21 -16.90 -2.52
CA ALA A 300 -22.58 -16.98 -1.11
C ALA A 300 -22.26 -15.70 -0.33
N ALA A 301 -21.06 -15.12 -0.57
CA ALA A 301 -20.66 -13.88 0.05
C ALA A 301 -21.55 -12.71 -0.38
N ARG A 302 -21.88 -12.60 -1.68
CA ARG A 302 -22.83 -11.59 -2.18
C ARG A 302 -24.20 -11.72 -1.53
N THR A 303 -24.75 -12.94 -1.42
CA THR A 303 -26.03 -13.15 -0.76
C THR A 303 -26.04 -12.65 0.69
N THR A 304 -24.89 -12.72 1.38
CA THR A 304 -24.76 -12.29 2.77
C THR A 304 -24.69 -10.77 2.90
N TRP A 305 -24.02 -10.11 1.96
CA TRP A 305 -23.62 -8.70 2.09
C TRP A 305 -24.35 -7.74 1.15
N GLU A 306 -25.06 -8.24 0.15
CA GLU A 306 -25.77 -7.41 -0.83
C GLU A 306 -26.73 -6.41 -0.14
N GLY A 307 -26.63 -5.14 -0.53
CA GLY A 307 -27.45 -4.07 0.02
C GLY A 307 -27.01 -3.55 1.41
N THR A 308 -25.97 -4.13 2.00
CA THR A 308 -25.43 -3.61 3.25
C THR A 308 -24.73 -2.28 3.00
N VAL A 309 -25.07 -1.24 3.78
CA VAL A 309 -24.41 0.06 3.68
C VAL A 309 -23.12 0.05 4.47
N VAL A 310 -22.02 0.51 3.85
CA VAL A 310 -20.72 0.65 4.49
C VAL A 310 -20.12 2.04 4.21
N GLY A 311 -19.35 2.56 5.17
CA GLY A 311 -18.57 3.78 5.01
C GLY A 311 -17.09 3.44 4.74
N VAL A 312 -16.46 4.12 3.79
CA VAL A 312 -15.02 4.01 3.51
C VAL A 312 -14.40 5.40 3.58
N PHE A 313 -13.42 5.57 4.45
CA PHE A 313 -12.66 6.81 4.58
C PHE A 313 -11.36 6.70 3.78
N GLU A 314 -11.08 7.67 2.92
CA GLU A 314 -9.88 7.70 2.08
C GLU A 314 -8.58 8.04 2.83
N ASP A 315 -8.64 8.26 4.14
CA ASP A 315 -7.48 8.47 4.99
C ASP A 315 -6.70 7.19 5.28
N ILE A 316 -7.31 6.04 5.00
CA ILE A 316 -6.65 4.74 5.15
C ILE A 316 -5.89 4.35 3.88
N PHE A 317 -4.77 3.70 4.11
CA PHE A 317 -3.97 3.15 3.03
C PHE A 317 -4.78 2.10 2.24
N ARG A 318 -4.83 2.23 0.90
CA ARG A 318 -5.60 1.35 0.01
C ARG A 318 -7.12 1.35 0.28
N SER A 319 -7.67 2.49 0.67
CA SER A 319 -9.13 2.67 0.85
C SER A 319 -9.92 2.27 -0.40
N ASP A 320 -9.38 2.51 -1.58
CA ASP A 320 -9.97 2.10 -2.86
C ASP A 320 -10.19 0.58 -2.94
N ASP A 321 -9.29 -0.23 -2.39
CA ASP A 321 -9.42 -1.68 -2.36
C ASP A 321 -10.64 -2.11 -1.54
N PHE A 322 -10.87 -1.49 -0.38
CA PHE A 322 -12.06 -1.75 0.44
C PHE A 322 -13.34 -1.36 -0.28
N ALA A 323 -13.33 -0.23 -0.99
CA ALA A 323 -14.46 0.22 -1.77
C ALA A 323 -14.77 -0.76 -2.91
N VAL A 324 -13.75 -1.18 -3.67
CA VAL A 324 -13.87 -2.15 -4.77
C VAL A 324 -14.40 -3.49 -4.28
N LEU A 325 -13.80 -4.06 -3.24
CA LEU A 325 -14.22 -5.35 -2.69
C LEU A 325 -15.65 -5.30 -2.13
N SER A 326 -16.02 -4.21 -1.46
CA SER A 326 -17.38 -3.99 -0.97
C SER A 326 -18.39 -3.90 -2.12
N CYS A 327 -18.06 -3.18 -3.19
CA CYS A 327 -18.90 -3.11 -4.39
C CYS A 327 -19.06 -4.49 -5.05
N GLU A 328 -18.02 -5.30 -5.14
CA GLU A 328 -18.07 -6.65 -5.70
C GLU A 328 -18.95 -7.60 -4.87
N LEU A 329 -19.06 -7.38 -3.56
CA LEU A 329 -20.00 -8.05 -2.69
C LEU A 329 -21.44 -7.51 -2.79
N GLY A 330 -21.68 -6.48 -3.60
CA GLY A 330 -23.00 -5.87 -3.77
C GLY A 330 -23.38 -4.92 -2.63
N MET A 331 -22.43 -4.48 -1.82
CA MET A 331 -22.65 -3.52 -0.75
C MET A 331 -22.86 -2.09 -1.30
N ASP A 332 -23.46 -1.24 -0.49
CA ASP A 332 -23.62 0.19 -0.75
C ASP A 332 -22.51 0.97 -0.05
N VAL A 333 -21.54 1.39 -0.83
CA VAL A 333 -20.35 2.08 -0.31
C VAL A 333 -20.59 3.59 -0.27
N ILE A 334 -20.52 4.20 0.92
CA ILE A 334 -20.40 5.64 1.11
C ILE A 334 -18.91 5.94 1.23
N MET A 335 -18.36 6.65 0.25
CA MET A 335 -16.96 7.01 0.26
C MET A 335 -16.76 8.43 0.78
N ILE A 336 -15.81 8.62 1.68
CA ILE A 336 -15.56 9.87 2.39
C ILE A 336 -14.08 10.20 2.23
N ALA A 337 -13.79 11.17 1.36
CA ALA A 337 -12.44 11.68 1.13
C ALA A 337 -12.26 13.01 1.85
N GLN A 338 -11.15 13.18 2.54
CA GLN A 338 -10.78 14.47 3.08
C GLN A 338 -10.17 15.35 1.98
N ASP A 339 -10.71 16.55 1.82
CA ASP A 339 -10.20 17.52 0.85
C ASP A 339 -9.25 18.49 1.56
N TYR A 340 -7.98 18.48 1.18
CA TYR A 340 -6.97 19.40 1.69
C TYR A 340 -6.61 20.41 0.61
N GLU A 341 -6.54 21.66 0.98
CA GLU A 341 -5.89 22.66 0.15
C GLU A 341 -4.39 22.35 0.08
N ALA A 342 -3.89 22.03 -1.12
CA ALA A 342 -2.54 21.52 -1.32
C ALA A 342 -1.42 22.49 -0.88
N GLU A 343 -1.70 23.80 -0.84
CA GLU A 343 -0.71 24.83 -0.49
C GLU A 343 -0.69 25.19 1.00
N THR A 344 -1.83 25.10 1.66
CA THR A 344 -1.97 25.53 3.07
C THR A 344 -2.17 24.39 4.05
N TYR A 345 -2.43 23.19 3.54
CA TYR A 345 -2.79 22.01 4.34
C TYR A 345 -3.97 22.26 5.30
N THR A 346 -4.83 23.19 4.94
CA THR A 346 -6.06 23.44 5.69
C THR A 346 -7.16 22.49 5.20
N GLU A 347 -7.95 22.01 6.14
CA GLU A 347 -9.10 21.14 5.87
C GLU A 347 -10.19 21.98 5.19
N GLU A 348 -10.41 21.76 3.88
CA GLU A 348 -11.49 22.44 3.12
C GLU A 348 -12.85 21.75 3.29
N GLY A 349 -12.86 20.51 3.76
CA GLY A 349 -14.06 19.71 3.91
C GLY A 349 -13.84 18.26 3.48
N TYR A 350 -14.94 17.58 3.30
CA TYR A 350 -14.95 16.17 2.88
C TYR A 350 -15.74 16.00 1.59
N GLN A 351 -15.14 15.36 0.59
CA GLN A 351 -15.86 14.89 -0.57
C GLN A 351 -16.59 13.59 -0.20
N VAL A 352 -17.92 13.64 -0.17
CA VAL A 352 -18.74 12.47 0.19
C VAL A 352 -19.46 11.95 -1.06
N HIS A 353 -19.26 10.68 -1.36
CA HIS A 353 -19.95 9.97 -2.43
C HIS A 353 -21.00 9.03 -1.83
N VAL A 354 -22.25 9.21 -2.19
CA VAL A 354 -23.38 8.42 -1.67
C VAL A 354 -24.01 7.65 -2.84
N PRO A 355 -24.20 6.31 -2.72
CA PRO A 355 -24.89 5.53 -3.76
C PRO A 355 -26.30 6.05 -4.02
N ALA A 356 -26.76 6.06 -5.26
CA ALA A 356 -28.07 6.59 -5.64
C ALA A 356 -29.21 5.98 -4.83
N ARG A 357 -29.21 4.69 -4.57
CA ARG A 357 -30.26 4.05 -3.77
C ARG A 357 -30.28 4.46 -2.30
N VAL A 358 -29.11 4.70 -1.69
CA VAL A 358 -29.00 5.26 -0.33
C VAL A 358 -29.45 6.71 -0.32
N TRP A 359 -29.06 7.46 -1.33
CA TRP A 359 -29.49 8.83 -1.57
C TRP A 359 -31.01 8.97 -1.66
N ASP A 360 -31.65 8.12 -2.49
CA ASP A 360 -33.09 8.17 -2.70
C ASP A 360 -33.87 7.78 -1.43
N ALA A 361 -33.33 6.86 -0.64
CA ALA A 361 -33.91 6.46 0.64
C ALA A 361 -33.94 7.56 1.70
N LEU A 362 -33.03 8.56 1.63
CA LEU A 362 -32.96 9.68 2.58
C LEU A 362 -34.12 10.70 2.42
N GLY A 363 -34.83 10.73 1.31
CA GLY A 363 -35.86 11.75 1.06
C GLY A 363 -35.33 13.18 0.93
N GLU A 364 -36.11 14.08 0.32
CA GLU A 364 -35.66 15.45 -0.02
C GLU A 364 -35.39 16.33 1.20
N ALA A 365 -36.28 16.32 2.19
CA ALA A 365 -36.15 17.13 3.40
C ALA A 365 -34.91 16.73 4.21
N GLU A 366 -34.58 15.43 4.29
CA GLU A 366 -33.41 14.94 4.98
C GLU A 366 -32.12 15.29 4.23
N ARG A 367 -32.11 15.13 2.91
CA ARG A 367 -30.99 15.55 2.07
C ARG A 367 -30.67 17.06 2.25
N GLY A 368 -31.71 17.90 2.27
CA GLY A 368 -31.52 19.32 2.54
C GLY A 368 -30.89 19.59 3.92
N ARG A 369 -31.36 18.90 4.95
CA ARG A 369 -30.84 19.02 6.32
C ARG A 369 -29.39 18.55 6.44
N LEU A 370 -28.97 17.53 5.68
CA LEU A 370 -27.63 16.96 5.69
C LEU A 370 -26.63 17.71 4.80
N GLY A 371 -27.04 18.80 4.14
CA GLY A 371 -26.17 19.51 3.20
C GLY A 371 -26.00 18.83 1.84
N LEU A 372 -26.76 17.79 1.58
CA LEU A 372 -26.67 16.99 0.36
C LEU A 372 -27.50 17.59 -0.81
N ALA A 373 -28.26 18.67 -0.59
CA ALA A 373 -29.15 19.24 -1.62
C ALA A 373 -28.43 19.70 -2.89
N CYS A 374 -27.16 20.07 -2.78
CA CYS A 374 -26.32 20.53 -3.89
C CYS A 374 -25.45 19.42 -4.53
N ALA A 375 -25.70 18.15 -4.20
CA ALA A 375 -24.89 17.07 -4.72
C ALA A 375 -25.04 16.92 -6.24
N VAL A 376 -23.93 16.63 -6.90
CA VAL A 376 -23.85 16.38 -8.34
C VAL A 376 -23.78 14.88 -8.63
N GLU A 377 -24.25 14.49 -9.81
CA GLU A 377 -24.14 13.12 -10.26
C GLU A 377 -22.69 12.76 -10.57
N ALA A 378 -22.25 11.62 -10.08
CA ALA A 378 -20.94 11.08 -10.37
C ALA A 378 -21.11 9.67 -10.95
N ALA A 379 -20.52 9.42 -12.10
CA ALA A 379 -20.73 8.17 -12.83
C ALA A 379 -20.02 6.97 -12.20
N CYS A 380 -19.01 7.19 -11.33
CA CYS A 380 -18.20 6.13 -10.77
C CYS A 380 -17.52 6.55 -9.47
N LEU A 381 -17.26 5.59 -8.58
CA LEU A 381 -16.26 5.78 -7.54
C LEU A 381 -14.87 5.83 -8.16
N PRO A 382 -14.00 6.68 -7.65
CA PRO A 382 -12.60 6.65 -8.05
C PRO A 382 -12.02 5.23 -7.92
N GLY A 383 -11.38 4.73 -8.96
CA GLY A 383 -10.65 3.45 -8.92
C GLY A 383 -11.47 2.17 -9.09
N CYS A 384 -12.79 2.24 -9.29
CA CYS A 384 -13.63 1.06 -9.36
C CYS A 384 -13.92 0.61 -10.81
N ALA A 385 -13.23 -0.42 -11.29
CA ALA A 385 -13.58 -1.09 -12.54
C ALA A 385 -14.91 -1.86 -12.47
N CYS A 386 -15.38 -2.22 -11.27
CA CYS A 386 -16.65 -2.92 -11.06
C CYS A 386 -17.88 -2.07 -11.39
N CYS A 387 -17.76 -0.73 -11.36
CA CYS A 387 -18.82 0.19 -11.76
C CYS A 387 -19.13 0.14 -13.27
N HIS A 388 -18.23 -0.42 -14.05
CA HIS A 388 -18.39 -0.63 -15.49
C HIS A 388 -18.89 -2.05 -15.83
N SER A 389 -19.29 -2.84 -14.83
CA SER A 389 -19.91 -4.13 -15.07
C SER A 389 -21.27 -3.93 -15.76
N PRO A 390 -21.54 -4.60 -16.89
CA PRO A 390 -22.84 -4.52 -17.57
C PRO A 390 -24.01 -5.00 -16.70
N GLU A 391 -23.72 -5.66 -15.58
CA GLU A 391 -24.73 -6.18 -14.65
C GLU A 391 -25.23 -5.15 -13.64
N ARG A 392 -24.56 -3.98 -13.50
CA ARG A 392 -24.94 -2.97 -12.50
C ARG A 392 -24.45 -1.60 -12.85
N GLU A 393 -25.36 -0.74 -13.27
CA GLU A 393 -25.11 0.71 -13.41
C GLU A 393 -25.22 1.34 -12.00
N LEU A 394 -24.09 1.55 -11.35
CA LEU A 394 -24.05 2.24 -10.07
C LEU A 394 -23.86 3.73 -10.32
N THR A 395 -24.86 4.52 -9.99
CA THR A 395 -24.76 5.97 -9.99
C THR A 395 -24.50 6.48 -8.55
N TRP A 396 -23.69 7.52 -8.46
CA TRP A 396 -23.28 8.13 -7.20
C TRP A 396 -23.69 9.58 -7.16
N ARG A 397 -23.94 10.09 -5.98
CA ARG A 397 -24.12 11.50 -5.72
C ARG A 397 -22.95 12.01 -4.88
N ARG A 398 -22.30 13.09 -5.33
CA ARG A 398 -21.14 13.69 -4.67
C ARG A 398 -21.51 15.04 -4.07
N ALA A 399 -21.13 15.27 -2.81
CA ALA A 399 -21.26 16.55 -2.13
C ALA A 399 -19.98 16.88 -1.36
N THR A 400 -19.67 18.17 -1.19
CA THR A 400 -18.64 18.64 -0.26
C THR A 400 -19.32 18.99 1.05
N LEU A 401 -18.89 18.38 2.14
CA LEU A 401 -19.49 18.49 3.47
C LEU A 401 -18.42 18.86 4.50
N ASP A 402 -18.84 19.56 5.54
CA ASP A 402 -18.02 19.74 6.72
C ASP A 402 -18.03 18.47 7.61
N ARG A 403 -17.16 18.45 8.62
CA ARG A 403 -17.02 17.31 9.54
C ARG A 403 -18.32 16.97 10.28
N GLN A 404 -19.11 17.99 10.68
CA GLN A 404 -20.36 17.78 11.38
C GLN A 404 -21.42 17.17 10.45
N GLN A 405 -21.50 17.65 9.22
CA GLN A 405 -22.41 17.13 8.20
C GLN A 405 -22.07 15.68 7.85
N VAL A 406 -20.79 15.32 7.71
CA VAL A 406 -20.36 13.93 7.51
C VAL A 406 -20.85 13.04 8.65
N SER A 407 -20.68 13.46 9.91
CA SER A 407 -21.19 12.72 11.07
C SER A 407 -22.71 12.54 11.01
N GLN A 408 -23.45 13.56 10.56
CA GLN A 408 -24.90 13.47 10.41
C GLN A 408 -25.30 12.51 9.27
N VAL A 409 -24.57 12.51 8.14
CA VAL A 409 -24.79 11.55 7.04
C VAL A 409 -24.61 10.13 7.53
N LEU A 410 -23.54 9.84 8.26
CA LEU A 410 -23.28 8.51 8.81
C LEU A 410 -24.38 8.09 9.81
N LYS A 411 -24.86 9.02 10.66
CA LYS A 411 -25.98 8.76 11.58
C LYS A 411 -27.30 8.46 10.84
N ALA A 412 -27.56 9.16 9.75
CA ALA A 412 -28.77 8.97 8.95
C ALA A 412 -28.75 7.68 8.13
N THR A 413 -27.61 7.36 7.51
CA THR A 413 -27.45 6.21 6.65
C THR A 413 -27.15 4.92 7.40
N ARG A 414 -26.70 5.00 8.65
CA ARG A 414 -26.41 3.89 9.57
C ARG A 414 -25.60 2.76 8.91
N PRO A 415 -24.39 3.04 8.40
CA PRO A 415 -23.58 1.98 7.83
C PRO A 415 -23.35 0.87 8.85
N ALA A 416 -23.43 -0.38 8.40
CA ALA A 416 -23.19 -1.55 9.24
C ALA A 416 -21.72 -1.64 9.66
N LEU A 417 -20.82 -1.14 8.80
CA LEU A 417 -19.38 -1.11 9.00
C LEU A 417 -18.82 0.19 8.43
N CYS A 418 -17.72 0.68 9.01
CA CYS A 418 -16.92 1.75 8.43
C CYS A 418 -15.45 1.31 8.38
N PHE A 419 -14.79 1.57 7.28
CA PHE A 419 -13.35 1.40 7.12
C PHE A 419 -12.71 2.78 7.33
N ALA A 420 -11.97 2.93 8.41
CA ALA A 420 -11.38 4.21 8.81
C ALA A 420 -10.04 4.03 9.50
N GLY A 421 -9.19 5.04 9.42
CA GLY A 421 -7.93 5.10 10.13
C GLY A 421 -8.08 5.33 11.65
N VAL A 422 -6.95 5.34 12.34
CA VAL A 422 -6.92 5.51 13.80
C VAL A 422 -7.46 6.86 14.24
N GLU A 423 -7.17 7.93 13.49
CA GLU A 423 -7.64 9.29 13.82
C GLU A 423 -9.15 9.42 13.72
N GLU A 424 -9.74 8.85 12.66
CA GLU A 424 -11.17 8.85 12.48
C GLU A 424 -11.88 8.05 13.58
N ARG A 425 -11.26 7.00 14.06
CA ARG A 425 -11.75 6.20 15.18
C ARG A 425 -11.84 7.00 16.48
N PHE A 426 -10.84 7.80 16.82
CA PHE A 426 -10.80 8.57 18.07
C PHE A 426 -11.46 9.93 17.97
N GLY A 427 -11.48 10.55 16.79
CA GLY A 427 -12.08 11.86 16.57
C GLY A 427 -13.60 11.86 16.49
N ARG A 428 -14.25 10.70 16.30
CA ARG A 428 -15.69 10.57 16.05
C ARG A 428 -16.38 9.62 17.02
N GLN A 429 -16.22 9.85 18.30
CA GLN A 429 -16.86 9.01 19.35
C GLN A 429 -18.39 8.90 19.24
N ASP A 430 -19.05 9.83 18.51
CA ASP A 430 -20.50 9.85 18.30
C ASP A 430 -20.97 9.08 17.04
N ALA A 431 -20.10 8.79 16.09
CA ALA A 431 -20.45 7.94 14.98
C ALA A 431 -20.37 6.49 15.45
N ILE A 432 -21.37 5.70 15.13
CA ILE A 432 -21.37 4.26 15.40
C ILE A 432 -20.32 3.63 14.51
N LEU A 433 -19.07 3.77 14.89
CA LEU A 433 -17.95 3.15 14.26
C LEU A 433 -17.89 1.73 14.81
N ARG A 434 -18.55 0.83 14.13
CA ARG A 434 -18.33 -0.60 14.27
C ARG A 434 -17.24 -1.06 13.32
N CYS A 435 -16.36 -0.13 12.99
CA CYS A 435 -15.24 -0.46 12.17
C CYS A 435 -14.10 -0.87 13.01
N GLU A 436 -13.61 -1.96 12.77
CA GLU A 436 -12.61 -2.28 13.65
C GLU A 436 -11.45 -2.98 13.04
N ARG A 437 -10.31 -2.52 13.51
CA ARG A 437 -9.09 -3.24 13.89
C ARG A 437 -8.58 -4.37 12.98
N PHE A 438 -9.46 -5.07 12.26
CA PHE A 438 -9.11 -6.18 11.40
C PHE A 438 -8.78 -5.78 9.99
N LEU A 439 -9.27 -4.64 9.60
CA LEU A 439 -9.16 -4.09 8.27
C LEU A 439 -8.30 -2.83 8.27
N SER A 440 -7.64 -2.54 9.40
CA SER A 440 -6.69 -1.46 9.48
C SER A 440 -5.37 -1.86 8.84
N ASP A 441 -4.75 -0.88 8.25
CA ASP A 441 -3.50 -0.88 7.52
C ASP A 441 -2.31 -1.60 8.20
N GLU A 442 -2.36 -1.69 9.54
CA GLU A 442 -1.28 -2.27 10.35
C GLU A 442 -1.03 -3.76 10.13
N ARG A 443 -1.93 -4.48 9.46
CA ARG A 443 -1.81 -5.93 9.25
C ARG A 443 -1.53 -6.35 7.82
N GLY A 444 -1.43 -5.40 6.88
CA GLY A 444 -1.35 -5.69 5.46
C GLY A 444 -2.65 -6.40 5.01
N THR A 445 -3.43 -5.75 4.18
CA THR A 445 -4.67 -6.33 3.66
C THR A 445 -4.34 -7.37 2.62
N ASP A 446 -4.42 -8.64 2.98
CA ASP A 446 -4.12 -9.77 2.12
C ASP A 446 -5.28 -10.09 1.16
N TYR A 447 -5.81 -9.07 0.46
CA TYR A 447 -6.98 -9.24 -0.41
C TYR A 447 -6.65 -9.29 -1.90
N ALA A 448 -5.38 -9.28 -2.26
CA ALA A 448 -4.96 -9.45 -3.63
C ALA A 448 -5.22 -10.88 -4.15
N GLY A 449 -5.37 -10.99 -5.46
CA GLY A 449 -5.60 -12.26 -6.14
C GLY A 449 -7.05 -12.74 -6.11
N PHE A 450 -7.31 -13.88 -6.74
CA PHE A 450 -8.66 -14.43 -6.87
C PHE A 450 -9.31 -14.81 -5.53
N ASP A 451 -8.54 -15.19 -4.53
CA ASP A 451 -9.05 -15.53 -3.19
C ASP A 451 -9.28 -14.30 -2.30
N GLY A 452 -8.89 -13.10 -2.76
CA GLY A 452 -8.99 -11.86 -2.01
C GLY A 452 -10.41 -11.55 -1.55
N LEU A 453 -11.39 -11.68 -2.45
CA LEU A 453 -12.79 -11.43 -2.15
C LEU A 453 -13.34 -12.37 -1.07
N ALA A 454 -12.95 -13.65 -1.11
CA ALA A 454 -13.37 -14.64 -0.12
C ALA A 454 -12.78 -14.33 1.27
N ARG A 455 -11.51 -13.93 1.31
CA ARG A 455 -10.85 -13.50 2.57
C ARG A 455 -11.52 -12.26 3.13
N PHE A 456 -11.75 -11.25 2.29
CA PHE A 456 -12.45 -10.03 2.68
C PHE A 456 -13.84 -10.33 3.28
N ALA A 457 -14.66 -11.13 2.60
CA ALA A 457 -15.98 -11.52 3.08
C ALA A 457 -15.94 -12.25 4.43
N ARG A 458 -14.94 -13.12 4.63
CA ARG A 458 -14.70 -13.80 5.91
C ARG A 458 -14.37 -12.79 7.01
N ASP A 459 -13.45 -11.84 6.73
CA ASP A 459 -13.00 -10.87 7.71
C ASP A 459 -14.10 -9.86 8.06
N LEU A 460 -14.95 -9.50 7.09
CA LEU A 460 -16.18 -8.75 7.35
C LEU A 460 -17.12 -9.50 8.31
N SER A 461 -17.30 -10.81 8.11
CA SER A 461 -18.15 -11.63 8.98
C SER A 461 -17.58 -11.69 10.39
N LEU A 462 -16.28 -11.86 10.53
CA LEU A 462 -15.60 -11.81 11.84
C LEU A 462 -15.76 -10.43 12.50
N ALA A 463 -15.59 -9.34 11.76
CA ALA A 463 -15.76 -7.99 12.27
C ALA A 463 -17.20 -7.75 12.76
N ARG A 464 -18.21 -8.22 12.00
CA ARG A 464 -19.61 -8.15 12.39
C ARG A 464 -19.89 -8.93 13.67
N ASP A 465 -19.39 -10.15 13.76
CA ASP A 465 -19.64 -11.04 14.91
C ASP A 465 -18.90 -10.55 16.18
N MET A 466 -17.79 -9.82 16.02
CA MET A 466 -17.05 -9.19 17.12
C MET A 466 -17.61 -7.82 17.54
N ALA A 467 -18.58 -7.26 16.82
CA ALA A 467 -19.19 -5.95 17.13
C ALA A 467 -19.95 -5.92 18.47
N HIS A 468 -20.07 -7.04 19.18
CA HIS A 468 -20.56 -7.09 20.56
C HIS A 468 -19.58 -6.51 21.60
N TRP A 469 -18.33 -6.25 21.21
CA TRP A 469 -17.40 -5.47 22.01
C TRP A 469 -17.65 -3.97 21.77
N THR A 470 -18.85 -3.51 22.11
CA THR A 470 -19.02 -2.08 22.34
C THR A 470 -18.06 -1.73 23.47
N LEU A 471 -17.08 -0.87 23.16
CA LEU A 471 -16.39 -0.12 24.19
C LEU A 471 -17.48 0.63 24.96
N ASP A 472 -17.96 0.09 26.05
CA ASP A 472 -18.70 0.88 27.03
C ASP A 472 -17.79 2.06 27.36
N VAL A 473 -18.15 3.22 26.86
CA VAL A 473 -17.41 4.45 27.16
C VAL A 473 -17.37 4.51 28.68
N PRO A 474 -16.19 4.46 29.32
CA PRO A 474 -16.10 4.45 30.77
C PRO A 474 -16.88 5.63 31.34
N ALA A 475 -17.51 5.45 32.50
CA ALA A 475 -18.36 6.49 33.09
C ALA A 475 -17.67 7.86 33.18
N TRP A 476 -16.36 7.89 33.41
CA TRP A 476 -15.54 9.10 33.45
C TRP A 476 -15.43 9.85 32.10
N ALA A 477 -15.56 9.14 30.99
CA ALA A 477 -15.54 9.78 29.65
C ALA A 477 -16.92 10.26 29.22
N LYS A 478 -17.99 9.85 29.91
CA LYS A 478 -19.36 10.36 29.70
C LYS A 478 -19.60 11.68 30.42
N GLU A 479 -18.81 12.03 31.42
CA GLU A 479 -18.98 13.22 32.27
C GLU A 479 -18.18 14.44 31.76
N GLY A 480 -17.31 14.31 30.73
CA GLY A 480 -16.47 15.40 30.21
C GLY A 480 -17.10 16.29 29.13
N GLY A 481 -18.36 16.12 28.80
CA GLY A 481 -19.05 16.80 27.68
C GLY A 481 -19.77 18.11 28.02
N ALA A 482 -19.40 18.79 29.10
CA ALA A 482 -20.00 20.10 29.47
C ALA A 482 -18.92 21.04 30.02
N SER A 483 -18.11 21.65 29.13
CA SER A 483 -17.50 22.98 29.36
C SER A 483 -16.99 23.54 28.05
#